data_0de45ac0208f1334864448db075ff022
#
_entry.id   0de45ac0208f1334864448db075ff022
#
_cell.length_a   1.000
_cell.length_b   1.000
_cell.length_c   1.000
_cell.angle_alpha   90.00
_cell.angle_beta   90.00
_cell.angle_gamma   90.00
#
_symmetry.space_group_name_H-M   'P 1'
#
loop_
_entity.id
_entity.type
_entity.pdbx_description
1 polymer ?
#
loop_
_entity_poly.entity_id
_entity_poly.type
_entity_poly.pdbx_seq_one_letter_code
_entity_poly.pdbx_strand_id
1 'polypeptide(L)'
;MASFQRKLAQGLESRGIEVVYRLEDTPFAAVLVVGGLRDLAGLSRARQRGIPVIQRLNGMNWLHRLRRTGARHYLRAEYGNAILRLIRSRIATKIVYQSDFARDWWEREHGPTRVPAWVIYNGVDLELYNPNGLHSRPEHAWRVLLVEGRLAGGYEVGLETAVGLVQRMQAFRSRPVELVVAGEVAPSLQMYWQNQAHISIRFMGQVAPEQIPEVDRSAHLLYSADIHAACPNSVVEALACGLPVAAFDTGALSELVTQDAGKIVPYGGDPWRLDPPDLESLASASLEILVEQDRFRPAARARAEATLGLDRMVEAYLEVLLPGRV
;
A
#
# COMPACT_ATOMS: atom_id res chain seq x y z
N MET A 1 6.52 1.91 6.59
CA MET A 1 7.98 1.61 6.65
C MET A 1 8.31 0.67 7.78
N ALA A 2 7.92 0.92 9.02
CA ALA A 2 8.21 0.03 10.16
C ALA A 2 7.71 -1.42 9.98
N SER A 3 6.51 -1.60 9.40
CA SER A 3 5.95 -2.93 9.11
C SER A 3 6.81 -3.74 8.13
N PHE A 4 7.21 -3.13 7.00
CA PHE A 4 8.09 -3.78 6.03
C PHE A 4 9.44 -4.17 6.65
N GLN A 5 10.07 -3.23 7.36
CA GLN A 5 11.38 -3.46 7.97
C GLN A 5 11.34 -4.62 8.97
N ARG A 6 10.31 -4.68 9.81
CA ARG A 6 10.10 -5.79 10.76
C ARG A 6 9.88 -7.13 10.04
N LYS A 7 8.97 -7.16 9.05
CA LYS A 7 8.67 -8.39 8.28
C LYS A 7 9.93 -8.92 7.58
N LEU A 8 10.70 -8.04 6.93
CA LEU A 8 11.93 -8.45 6.25
C LEU A 8 13.01 -8.92 7.25
N ALA A 9 13.23 -8.20 8.34
CA ALA A 9 14.21 -8.59 9.35
C ALA A 9 13.90 -9.97 9.93
N GLN A 10 12.67 -10.21 10.37
CA GLN A 10 12.22 -11.51 10.86
C GLN A 10 12.42 -12.64 9.83
N GLY A 11 12.10 -12.37 8.56
CA GLY A 11 12.28 -13.33 7.49
C GLY A 11 13.76 -13.63 7.18
N LEU A 12 14.65 -12.66 7.32
CA LEU A 12 16.10 -12.86 7.17
C LEU A 12 16.67 -13.61 8.38
N GLU A 13 16.29 -13.23 9.59
CA GLU A 13 16.73 -13.87 10.84
C GLU A 13 16.31 -15.34 10.90
N SER A 14 15.10 -15.70 10.44
CA SER A 14 14.65 -17.09 10.35
C SER A 14 15.49 -17.93 9.37
N ARG A 15 16.23 -17.29 8.48
CA ARG A 15 17.18 -17.90 7.52
C ARG A 15 18.63 -17.81 7.98
N GLY A 16 18.86 -17.46 9.24
CA GLY A 16 20.20 -17.37 9.83
C GLY A 16 21.01 -16.14 9.41
N ILE A 17 20.34 -15.10 8.90
CA ILE A 17 21.00 -13.83 8.56
C ILE A 17 20.81 -12.85 9.72
N GLU A 18 21.93 -12.44 10.32
CA GLU A 18 21.90 -11.41 11.36
C GLU A 18 21.53 -10.05 10.77
N VAL A 19 20.60 -9.34 11.41
CA VAL A 19 20.15 -8.01 11.01
C VAL A 19 20.54 -6.98 12.04
N VAL A 20 21.34 -6.00 11.62
CA VAL A 20 21.73 -4.85 12.45
C VAL A 20 21.08 -3.58 11.93
N TYR A 21 20.86 -2.61 12.80
CA TYR A 21 20.08 -1.40 12.47
C TYR A 21 20.92 -0.12 12.41
N ARG A 22 22.20 -0.19 12.74
CA ARG A 22 23.10 0.94 12.76
C ARG A 22 24.34 0.67 11.91
N LEU A 23 24.83 1.70 11.22
CA LEU A 23 26.05 1.57 10.42
C LEU A 23 27.33 1.42 11.24
N GLU A 24 27.25 1.64 12.54
CA GLU A 24 28.34 1.40 13.51
C GLU A 24 28.44 -0.07 13.91
N ASP A 25 27.37 -0.85 13.79
CA ASP A 25 27.30 -2.25 14.16
C ASP A 25 27.99 -3.14 13.10
N THR A 26 29.30 -3.01 12.98
CA THR A 26 30.12 -3.74 12.00
C THR A 26 30.65 -5.07 12.57
N PRO A 27 30.92 -6.10 11.74
CA PRO A 27 30.84 -6.09 10.26
C PRO A 27 29.43 -6.37 9.73
N PHE A 28 29.10 -5.83 8.56
CA PHE A 28 27.89 -6.19 7.79
C PHE A 28 28.23 -6.37 6.31
N ALA A 29 27.51 -7.29 5.63
CA ALA A 29 27.78 -7.66 4.24
C ALA A 29 27.05 -6.77 3.22
N ALA A 30 25.93 -6.18 3.60
CA ALA A 30 25.12 -5.28 2.77
C ALA A 30 24.36 -4.26 3.61
N VAL A 31 23.97 -3.14 3.00
CA VAL A 31 23.12 -2.12 3.62
C VAL A 31 21.83 -1.97 2.83
N LEU A 32 20.67 -2.12 3.50
CA LEU A 32 19.38 -1.79 2.92
C LEU A 32 18.85 -0.46 3.47
N VAL A 33 18.72 0.52 2.59
CA VAL A 33 18.18 1.84 2.93
C VAL A 33 16.67 1.82 2.70
N VAL A 34 15.90 1.93 3.78
CA VAL A 34 14.44 1.99 3.76
C VAL A 34 13.98 3.41 4.10
N GLY A 35 13.48 4.14 3.10
CA GLY A 35 13.14 5.56 3.25
C GLY A 35 14.35 6.49 3.21
N GLY A 36 14.21 7.67 3.82
CA GLY A 36 15.28 8.68 3.85
C GLY A 36 16.17 8.54 5.08
N LEU A 37 17.33 7.93 4.93
CA LEU A 37 18.35 7.90 5.97
C LEU A 37 19.15 9.22 6.00
N ARG A 38 19.45 9.75 7.19
CA ARG A 38 20.17 11.02 7.35
C ARG A 38 21.69 10.86 7.36
N ASP A 39 22.22 9.69 7.73
CA ASP A 39 23.66 9.43 7.72
C ASP A 39 24.16 9.10 6.32
N LEU A 40 24.21 10.12 5.47
CA LEU A 40 24.76 10.01 4.12
C LEU A 40 26.26 9.74 4.09
N ALA A 41 26.98 10.22 5.12
CA ALA A 41 28.41 9.99 5.24
C ALA A 41 28.71 8.53 5.56
N GLY A 42 27.95 7.91 6.46
CA GLY A 42 28.04 6.48 6.77
C GLY A 42 27.76 5.61 5.55
N LEU A 43 26.69 5.92 4.79
CA LEU A 43 26.38 5.22 3.54
C LEU A 43 27.51 5.35 2.51
N SER A 44 28.07 6.56 2.37
CA SER A 44 29.18 6.79 1.44
C SER A 44 30.45 6.01 1.85
N ARG A 45 30.76 5.95 3.15
CA ARG A 45 31.86 5.12 3.67
C ARG A 45 31.62 3.62 3.43
N ALA A 46 30.41 3.11 3.64
CA ALA A 46 30.07 1.72 3.33
C ALA A 46 30.32 1.41 1.84
N ARG A 47 29.81 2.26 0.95
CA ARG A 47 30.06 2.14 -0.50
C ARG A 47 31.55 2.17 -0.84
N GLN A 48 32.33 3.09 -0.28
CA GLN A 48 33.79 3.21 -0.53
C GLN A 48 34.56 1.95 -0.09
N ARG A 49 34.04 1.24 0.94
CA ARG A 49 34.58 -0.05 1.39
C ARG A 49 34.14 -1.24 0.53
N GLY A 50 33.41 -0.99 -0.57
CA GLY A 50 32.91 -2.05 -1.45
C GLY A 50 31.64 -2.75 -0.93
N ILE A 51 31.05 -2.28 0.17
CA ILE A 51 29.81 -2.84 0.72
C ILE A 51 28.64 -2.37 -0.15
N PRO A 52 27.81 -3.28 -0.68
CA PRO A 52 26.67 -2.90 -1.48
C PRO A 52 25.64 -2.10 -0.67
N VAL A 53 25.21 -0.98 -1.22
CA VAL A 53 24.16 -0.11 -0.64
C VAL A 53 22.93 -0.24 -1.52
N ILE A 54 21.94 -0.94 -1.04
CA ILE A 54 20.66 -1.17 -1.73
C ILE A 54 19.67 -0.12 -1.25
N GLN A 55 19.06 0.63 -2.16
CA GLN A 55 17.99 1.56 -1.81
C GLN A 55 16.63 0.99 -2.19
N ARG A 56 15.73 0.89 -1.21
CA ARG A 56 14.33 0.58 -1.46
C ARG A 56 13.53 1.87 -1.66
N LEU A 57 12.87 1.97 -2.82
CA LEU A 57 12.08 3.12 -3.21
C LEU A 57 10.59 2.77 -3.29
N ASN A 58 9.79 3.56 -2.59
CA ASN A 58 8.35 3.69 -2.75
C ASN A 58 8.03 4.93 -3.61
N GLY A 59 6.78 5.36 -3.63
CA GLY A 59 6.39 6.63 -4.24
C GLY A 59 7.08 7.83 -3.60
N MET A 60 7.04 8.97 -4.28
CA MET A 60 7.53 10.25 -3.77
C MET A 60 6.43 11.01 -3.03
N ASN A 61 6.79 11.93 -2.16
CA ASN A 61 5.83 12.89 -1.63
C ASN A 61 5.39 13.85 -2.74
N TRP A 62 4.09 13.98 -2.97
CA TRP A 62 3.55 14.80 -4.08
C TRP A 62 2.34 15.65 -3.69
N LEU A 63 1.45 15.16 -2.81
CA LEU A 63 0.21 15.83 -2.40
C LEU A 63 0.42 17.24 -1.84
N HIS A 64 1.54 17.48 -1.16
CA HIS A 64 1.89 18.79 -0.60
C HIS A 64 2.08 19.89 -1.66
N ARG A 65 2.29 19.51 -2.92
CA ARG A 65 2.40 20.43 -4.07
C ARG A 65 1.03 20.87 -4.58
N LEU A 66 -0.01 20.06 -4.34
CA LEU A 66 -1.38 20.33 -4.78
C LEU A 66 -2.27 20.87 -3.67
N ARG A 67 -2.02 20.44 -2.44
CA ARG A 67 -2.81 20.79 -1.27
C ARG A 67 -2.01 21.66 -0.31
N ARG A 68 -2.68 22.64 0.32
CA ARG A 68 -2.08 23.50 1.36
C ARG A 68 -1.88 22.69 2.64
N THR A 69 -0.73 22.09 2.80
CA THR A 69 -0.37 21.27 3.97
C THR A 69 0.47 22.03 5.02
N GLY A 70 0.68 23.33 4.79
CA GLY A 70 1.53 24.18 5.64
C GLY A 70 3.01 24.14 5.26
N ALA A 71 3.70 25.30 5.43
CA ALA A 71 5.10 25.48 4.96
C ALA A 71 6.09 24.47 5.56
N ARG A 72 5.93 24.13 6.85
CA ARG A 72 6.80 23.16 7.53
C ARG A 72 6.66 21.76 6.93
N HIS A 73 5.45 21.34 6.60
CA HIS A 73 5.20 20.04 5.96
C HIS A 73 5.74 20.02 4.54
N TYR A 74 5.52 21.11 3.78
CA TYR A 74 6.04 21.25 2.42
C TYR A 74 7.58 21.10 2.38
N LEU A 75 8.30 21.87 3.20
CA LEU A 75 9.76 21.81 3.27
C LEU A 75 10.27 20.43 3.68
N ARG A 76 9.59 19.78 4.64
CA ARG A 76 9.94 18.43 5.09
C ARG A 76 9.75 17.39 3.97
N ALA A 77 8.67 17.50 3.20
CA ALA A 77 8.37 16.60 2.09
C ALA A 77 9.39 16.74 0.95
N GLU A 78 9.70 17.99 0.54
CA GLU A 78 10.71 18.27 -0.48
C GLU A 78 12.12 17.84 -0.03
N TYR A 79 12.48 18.10 1.22
CA TYR A 79 13.74 17.62 1.79
C TYR A 79 13.82 16.09 1.76
N GLY A 80 12.73 15.39 2.11
CA GLY A 80 12.64 13.93 2.01
C GLY A 80 12.87 13.43 0.58
N ASN A 81 12.19 14.03 -0.40
CA ASN A 81 12.37 13.70 -1.81
C ASN A 81 13.82 13.95 -2.30
N ALA A 82 14.42 15.07 -1.87
CA ALA A 82 15.80 15.41 -2.23
C ALA A 82 16.81 14.38 -1.68
N ILE A 83 16.66 13.94 -0.43
CA ILE A 83 17.52 12.91 0.17
C ILE A 83 17.38 11.58 -0.60
N LEU A 84 16.15 11.14 -0.88
CA LEU A 84 15.91 9.90 -1.64
C LEU A 84 16.56 9.97 -3.03
N ARG A 85 16.39 11.11 -3.73
CA ARG A 85 17.04 11.36 -5.03
C ARG A 85 18.58 11.33 -4.94
N LEU A 86 19.15 11.95 -3.90
CA LEU A 86 20.60 11.97 -3.70
C LEU A 86 21.16 10.57 -3.48
N ILE A 87 20.51 9.77 -2.62
CA ILE A 87 20.92 8.38 -2.39
C ILE A 87 20.83 7.59 -3.69
N ARG A 88 19.70 7.70 -4.43
CA ARG A 88 19.46 7.01 -5.70
C ARG A 88 20.54 7.33 -6.74
N SER A 89 20.91 8.59 -6.87
CA SER A 89 21.80 9.05 -7.96
C SER A 89 23.29 8.94 -7.64
N ARG A 90 23.67 8.93 -6.35
CA ARG A 90 25.09 9.08 -5.96
C ARG A 90 25.62 7.98 -5.04
N ILE A 91 24.76 7.33 -4.23
CA ILE A 91 25.21 6.44 -3.17
C ILE A 91 24.78 5.00 -3.44
N ALA A 92 23.54 4.76 -3.81
CA ALA A 92 23.04 3.42 -4.06
C ALA A 92 23.87 2.67 -5.12
N THR A 93 24.15 1.40 -4.88
CA THR A 93 24.80 0.47 -5.82
C THR A 93 23.77 -0.44 -6.50
N LYS A 94 22.60 -0.59 -5.87
CA LYS A 94 21.43 -1.33 -6.38
C LYS A 94 20.17 -0.62 -5.93
N ILE A 95 19.07 -0.78 -6.68
CA ILE A 95 17.76 -0.20 -6.35
C ILE A 95 16.69 -1.29 -6.36
N VAL A 96 15.80 -1.25 -5.39
CA VAL A 96 14.57 -2.03 -5.36
C VAL A 96 13.37 -1.09 -5.36
N TYR A 97 12.57 -1.13 -6.40
CA TYR A 97 11.27 -0.46 -6.47
C TYR A 97 10.17 -1.35 -5.93
N GLN A 98 9.14 -0.78 -5.33
CA GLN A 98 8.03 -1.56 -4.77
C GLN A 98 7.02 -2.02 -5.82
N SER A 99 7.07 -1.45 -7.02
CA SER A 99 6.19 -1.75 -8.16
C SER A 99 6.81 -1.22 -9.44
N ASP A 100 6.32 -1.66 -10.58
CA ASP A 100 6.66 -1.07 -11.88
C ASP A 100 6.20 0.39 -11.93
N PHE A 101 5.02 0.72 -11.42
CA PHE A 101 4.57 2.10 -11.27
C PHE A 101 5.57 2.97 -10.50
N ALA A 102 6.10 2.47 -9.37
CA ALA A 102 7.08 3.23 -8.60
C ALA A 102 8.37 3.45 -9.39
N ARG A 103 8.84 2.44 -10.15
CA ARG A 103 9.99 2.56 -11.04
C ARG A 103 9.75 3.64 -12.09
N ASP A 104 8.64 3.54 -12.82
CA ASP A 104 8.30 4.43 -13.93
C ASP A 104 8.11 5.88 -13.43
N TRP A 105 7.53 6.06 -12.25
CA TRP A 105 7.43 7.37 -11.61
C TRP A 105 8.80 7.98 -11.29
N TRP A 106 9.70 7.20 -10.67
CA TRP A 106 11.05 7.67 -10.38
C TRP A 106 11.86 7.97 -11.64
N GLU A 107 11.70 7.17 -12.69
CA GLU A 107 12.38 7.36 -13.96
C GLU A 107 11.84 8.55 -14.74
N ARG A 108 10.55 8.79 -14.71
CA ARG A 108 9.92 9.97 -15.30
C ARG A 108 10.41 11.27 -14.65
N GLU A 109 10.51 11.31 -13.33
CA GLU A 109 10.90 12.53 -12.60
C GLU A 109 12.41 12.77 -12.56
N HIS A 110 13.21 11.71 -12.60
CA HIS A 110 14.65 11.79 -12.33
C HIS A 110 15.55 11.05 -13.34
N GLY A 111 14.97 10.55 -14.42
CA GLY A 111 15.64 9.75 -15.43
C GLY A 111 15.94 8.31 -14.99
N PRO A 112 16.34 7.44 -15.93
CA PRO A 112 16.65 6.04 -15.64
C PRO A 112 17.81 5.91 -14.66
N THR A 113 17.81 4.82 -13.89
CA THR A 113 18.91 4.51 -13.00
C THR A 113 20.11 3.96 -13.77
N ARG A 114 21.33 4.22 -13.27
CA ARG A 114 22.60 3.71 -13.83
C ARG A 114 23.07 2.43 -13.13
N VAL A 115 22.39 2.02 -12.09
CA VAL A 115 22.72 0.81 -11.31
C VAL A 115 21.66 -0.26 -11.52
N PRO A 116 21.98 -1.54 -11.30
CA PRO A 116 20.98 -2.61 -11.39
C PRO A 116 19.77 -2.32 -10.51
N ALA A 117 18.58 -2.63 -11.03
CA ALA A 117 17.32 -2.37 -10.36
C ALA A 117 16.36 -3.55 -10.48
N TRP A 118 15.55 -3.77 -9.45
CA TRP A 118 14.54 -4.81 -9.35
C TRP A 118 13.20 -4.22 -8.93
N VAL A 119 12.13 -4.92 -9.24
CA VAL A 119 10.80 -4.66 -8.68
C VAL A 119 10.47 -5.80 -7.72
N ILE A 120 10.21 -5.46 -6.45
CA ILE A 120 9.83 -6.43 -5.42
C ILE A 120 8.65 -5.84 -4.64
N TYR A 121 7.47 -6.46 -4.82
CA TYR A 121 6.25 -6.08 -4.10
C TYR A 121 6.37 -6.31 -2.59
N ASN A 122 5.53 -5.62 -1.82
CA ASN A 122 5.39 -5.93 -0.41
C ASN A 122 4.83 -7.33 -0.21
N GLY A 123 5.38 -8.04 0.76
CA GLY A 123 4.90 -9.37 1.14
C GLY A 123 3.95 -9.35 2.33
N VAL A 124 3.08 -10.36 2.37
CA VAL A 124 2.16 -10.63 3.47
C VAL A 124 2.33 -12.06 3.96
N ASP A 125 2.24 -12.25 5.27
CA ASP A 125 2.20 -13.58 5.89
C ASP A 125 0.89 -14.27 5.51
N LEU A 126 0.96 -15.27 4.63
CA LEU A 126 -0.21 -15.98 4.10
C LEU A 126 -0.86 -16.96 5.10
N GLU A 127 -0.19 -17.24 6.22
CA GLU A 127 -0.75 -18.05 7.31
C GLU A 127 -1.59 -17.17 8.25
N LEU A 128 -1.09 -15.99 8.59
CA LEU A 128 -1.83 -15.02 9.39
C LEU A 128 -2.97 -14.39 8.59
N TYR A 129 -2.68 -13.96 7.36
CA TYR A 129 -3.65 -13.36 6.45
C TYR A 129 -4.18 -14.44 5.51
N ASN A 130 -5.32 -15.01 5.85
CA ASN A 130 -5.95 -16.05 5.06
C ASN A 130 -7.49 -15.95 5.14
N PRO A 131 -8.24 -16.60 4.23
CA PRO A 131 -9.71 -16.55 4.20
C PRO A 131 -10.39 -17.19 5.40
N ASN A 132 -9.69 -18.07 6.10
CA ASN A 132 -10.24 -18.86 7.21
C ASN A 132 -10.00 -18.15 8.55
N GLY A 133 -10.94 -18.31 9.49
CA GLY A 133 -10.84 -17.77 10.84
C GLY A 133 -12.04 -16.97 11.26
N LEU A 134 -11.98 -16.43 12.47
CA LEU A 134 -13.08 -15.67 13.06
C LEU A 134 -13.37 -14.42 12.23
N HIS A 135 -14.64 -14.18 11.98
CA HIS A 135 -15.13 -12.94 11.38
C HIS A 135 -16.66 -12.82 11.56
N SER A 136 -17.13 -11.58 11.48
CA SER A 136 -18.56 -11.24 11.52
C SER A 136 -18.94 -10.49 10.25
N ARG A 137 -19.18 -11.23 9.16
CA ARG A 137 -19.67 -10.67 7.89
C ARG A 137 -21.19 -10.63 7.91
N PRO A 138 -21.82 -9.45 7.66
CA PRO A 138 -23.28 -9.35 7.69
C PRO A 138 -23.93 -10.11 6.52
N GLU A 139 -24.99 -10.87 6.82
CA GLU A 139 -25.76 -11.60 5.79
C GLU A 139 -26.78 -10.71 5.08
N HIS A 140 -27.29 -9.67 5.76
CA HIS A 140 -28.37 -8.83 5.27
C HIS A 140 -27.92 -7.47 4.71
N ALA A 141 -26.63 -7.17 4.79
CA ALA A 141 -26.03 -5.96 4.25
C ALA A 141 -24.73 -6.29 3.49
N TRP A 142 -24.37 -5.44 2.54
CA TRP A 142 -23.03 -5.46 1.94
C TRP A 142 -22.10 -4.58 2.76
N ARG A 143 -20.90 -5.03 3.02
CA ARG A 143 -19.87 -4.25 3.73
C ARG A 143 -18.75 -3.89 2.80
N VAL A 144 -18.57 -2.60 2.54
CA VAL A 144 -17.40 -2.01 1.90
C VAL A 144 -16.43 -1.59 2.99
N LEU A 145 -15.18 -1.99 2.87
CA LEU A 145 -14.11 -1.68 3.81
C LEU A 145 -13.15 -0.65 3.20
N LEU A 146 -12.76 0.33 4.00
CA LEU A 146 -11.67 1.25 3.75
C LEU A 146 -10.62 1.07 4.85
N VAL A 147 -9.38 0.71 4.50
CA VAL A 147 -8.28 0.53 5.45
C VAL A 147 -7.17 1.50 5.12
N GLU A 148 -6.96 2.46 6.02
CA GLU A 148 -5.89 3.46 5.90
C GLU A 148 -5.26 3.71 7.26
N GLY A 149 -3.96 4.00 7.31
CA GLY A 149 -3.30 4.30 8.58
C GLY A 149 -3.83 5.59 9.21
N ARG A 150 -4.00 6.64 8.38
CA ARG A 150 -4.51 7.94 8.79
C ARG A 150 -5.13 8.70 7.62
N LEU A 151 -6.36 9.11 7.78
CA LEU A 151 -7.11 9.93 6.82
C LEU A 151 -7.03 11.41 7.23
N ALA A 152 -5.86 12.02 7.01
CA ALA A 152 -5.56 13.41 7.32
C ALA A 152 -4.46 13.96 6.39
N GLY A 153 -4.30 15.29 6.32
CA GLY A 153 -3.22 15.91 5.57
C GLY A 153 -3.34 15.81 4.05
N GLY A 154 -4.58 15.76 3.54
CA GLY A 154 -4.90 15.63 2.12
C GLY A 154 -5.44 14.26 1.72
N TYR A 155 -5.31 13.24 2.58
CA TYR A 155 -5.85 11.90 2.36
C TYR A 155 -7.33 11.75 2.73
N GLU A 156 -7.97 12.81 3.26
CA GLU A 156 -9.41 12.87 3.54
C GLU A 156 -10.27 12.66 2.28
N VAL A 157 -9.73 12.99 1.11
CA VAL A 157 -10.36 12.72 -0.20
C VAL A 157 -10.70 11.24 -0.37
N GLY A 158 -9.87 10.35 0.15
CA GLY A 158 -10.14 8.91 0.11
C GLY A 158 -11.43 8.52 0.84
N LEU A 159 -11.70 9.16 1.98
CA LEU A 159 -12.95 8.96 2.72
C LEU A 159 -14.16 9.57 1.98
N GLU A 160 -14.01 10.78 1.44
CA GLU A 160 -15.04 11.44 0.63
C GLU A 160 -15.44 10.57 -0.57
N THR A 161 -14.45 10.03 -1.27
CA THR A 161 -14.66 9.12 -2.40
C THR A 161 -15.34 7.82 -1.96
N ALA A 162 -14.95 7.23 -0.81
CA ALA A 162 -15.56 6.03 -0.26
C ALA A 162 -17.04 6.26 0.08
N VAL A 163 -17.36 7.39 0.70
CA VAL A 163 -18.76 7.77 0.99
C VAL A 163 -19.56 7.93 -0.28
N GLY A 164 -19.02 8.67 -1.27
CA GLY A 164 -19.66 8.86 -2.56
C GLY A 164 -19.87 7.56 -3.35
N LEU A 165 -18.94 6.62 -3.25
CA LEU A 165 -19.06 5.28 -3.80
C LEU A 165 -20.25 4.53 -3.17
N VAL A 166 -20.31 4.44 -1.84
CA VAL A 166 -21.36 3.69 -1.13
C VAL A 166 -22.73 4.32 -1.34
N GLN A 167 -22.83 5.66 -1.40
CA GLN A 167 -24.08 6.35 -1.74
C GLN A 167 -24.61 5.92 -3.10
N ARG A 168 -23.75 5.82 -4.13
CA ARG A 168 -24.15 5.36 -5.47
C ARG A 168 -24.55 3.89 -5.47
N MET A 169 -23.78 3.05 -4.79
CA MET A 169 -24.13 1.62 -4.66
C MET A 169 -25.48 1.43 -3.97
N GLN A 170 -25.77 2.21 -2.94
CA GLN A 170 -27.05 2.16 -2.23
C GLN A 170 -28.23 2.53 -3.12
N ALA A 171 -28.06 3.47 -4.07
CA ALA A 171 -29.12 3.88 -4.99
C ALA A 171 -29.54 2.78 -5.98
N PHE A 172 -28.66 1.84 -6.29
CA PHE A 172 -28.92 0.77 -7.28
C PHE A 172 -29.40 -0.54 -6.68
N ARG A 173 -29.50 -0.69 -5.36
CA ARG A 173 -29.79 -1.99 -4.73
C ARG A 173 -30.81 -1.91 -3.59
N SER A 174 -31.61 -2.96 -3.47
CA SER A 174 -32.52 -3.17 -2.35
C SER A 174 -31.80 -3.63 -1.07
N ARG A 175 -30.58 -4.19 -1.19
CA ARG A 175 -29.77 -4.64 -0.06
C ARG A 175 -28.94 -3.47 0.48
N PRO A 176 -28.98 -3.18 1.78
CA PRO A 176 -28.20 -2.10 2.39
C PRO A 176 -26.70 -2.28 2.16
N VAL A 177 -25.99 -1.16 1.99
CA VAL A 177 -24.53 -1.12 1.91
C VAL A 177 -24.01 -0.29 3.08
N GLU A 178 -23.11 -0.85 3.89
CA GLU A 178 -22.43 -0.13 4.95
C GLU A 178 -20.96 0.14 4.59
N LEU A 179 -20.45 1.29 5.02
CA LEU A 179 -19.04 1.62 4.96
C LEU A 179 -18.38 1.39 6.31
N VAL A 180 -17.33 0.58 6.35
CA VAL A 180 -16.48 0.41 7.53
C VAL A 180 -15.12 1.04 7.26
N VAL A 181 -14.69 1.92 8.15
CA VAL A 181 -13.43 2.66 8.04
C VAL A 181 -12.50 2.24 9.17
N ALA A 182 -11.42 1.56 8.85
CA ALA A 182 -10.33 1.24 9.75
C ALA A 182 -9.17 2.21 9.52
N GLY A 183 -8.84 3.01 10.51
CA GLY A 183 -7.81 4.05 10.45
C GLY A 183 -8.14 5.25 11.31
N GLU A 184 -7.15 6.12 11.49
CA GLU A 184 -7.31 7.35 12.26
C GLU A 184 -8.07 8.41 11.44
N VAL A 185 -9.25 8.79 11.89
CA VAL A 185 -10.07 9.87 11.32
C VAL A 185 -10.36 10.88 12.43
N ALA A 186 -10.20 12.18 12.14
CA ALA A 186 -10.51 13.23 13.11
C ALA A 186 -11.98 13.17 13.57
N PRO A 187 -12.29 13.32 14.88
CA PRO A 187 -13.66 13.22 15.38
C PRO A 187 -14.65 14.16 14.69
N SER A 188 -14.21 15.37 14.35
CA SER A 188 -15.04 16.33 13.60
C SER A 188 -15.44 15.83 12.22
N LEU A 189 -14.52 15.14 11.53
CA LEU A 189 -14.76 14.58 10.21
C LEU A 189 -15.66 13.32 10.28
N GLN A 190 -15.48 12.50 11.33
CA GLN A 190 -16.40 11.38 11.59
C GLN A 190 -17.83 11.88 11.80
N MET A 191 -18.01 12.86 12.67
CA MET A 191 -19.32 13.45 12.97
C MET A 191 -19.94 14.12 11.73
N TYR A 192 -19.13 14.82 10.93
CA TYR A 192 -19.57 15.39 9.66
C TYR A 192 -20.17 14.33 8.74
N TRP A 193 -19.42 13.24 8.47
CA TRP A 193 -19.90 12.21 7.55
C TRP A 193 -21.04 11.36 8.10
N GLN A 194 -21.11 11.09 9.41
CA GLN A 194 -22.23 10.41 10.05
C GLN A 194 -23.54 11.20 9.88
N ASN A 195 -23.47 12.53 9.89
CA ASN A 195 -24.65 13.39 9.74
C ASN A 195 -25.04 13.66 8.28
N GLN A 196 -24.08 13.68 7.36
CA GLN A 196 -24.30 14.13 5.98
C GLN A 196 -24.43 13.01 4.96
N ALA A 197 -23.88 11.83 5.24
CA ALA A 197 -23.71 10.81 4.21
C ALA A 197 -25.00 10.04 3.85
N HIS A 198 -26.02 10.00 4.71
CA HIS A 198 -27.26 9.24 4.55
C HIS A 198 -27.01 7.74 4.25
N ILE A 199 -25.89 7.21 4.70
CA ILE A 199 -25.50 5.78 4.64
C ILE A 199 -25.01 5.34 6.02
N SER A 200 -24.98 4.02 6.25
CA SER A 200 -24.37 3.47 7.47
C SER A 200 -22.85 3.57 7.37
N ILE A 201 -22.22 4.32 8.28
CA ILE A 201 -20.75 4.43 8.39
C ILE A 201 -20.34 4.02 9.80
N ARG A 202 -19.38 3.09 9.88
CA ARG A 202 -18.75 2.67 11.13
C ARG A 202 -17.25 2.99 11.11
N PHE A 203 -16.80 3.84 12.02
CA PHE A 203 -15.39 4.14 12.23
C PHE A 203 -14.82 3.24 13.33
N MET A 204 -13.77 2.48 13.01
CA MET A 204 -13.11 1.56 13.93
C MET A 204 -11.93 2.19 14.65
N GLY A 205 -11.46 3.36 14.19
CA GLY A 205 -10.18 3.91 14.66
C GLY A 205 -8.99 3.09 14.16
N GLN A 206 -7.85 3.24 14.84
CA GLN A 206 -6.67 2.44 14.53
C GLN A 206 -6.88 0.99 14.97
N VAL A 207 -6.66 0.06 14.05
CA VAL A 207 -6.76 -1.38 14.27
C VAL A 207 -5.36 -1.97 14.37
N ALA A 208 -5.13 -2.84 15.35
CA ALA A 208 -3.86 -3.52 15.48
C ALA A 208 -3.62 -4.47 14.29
N PRO A 209 -2.37 -4.59 13.78
CA PRO A 209 -2.08 -5.42 12.60
C PRO A 209 -2.59 -6.85 12.72
N GLU A 210 -2.57 -7.42 13.92
CA GLU A 210 -3.01 -8.78 14.21
C GLU A 210 -4.53 -8.96 14.09
N GLN A 211 -5.29 -7.87 14.16
CA GLN A 211 -6.76 -7.83 14.01
C GLN A 211 -7.21 -7.53 12.58
N ILE A 212 -6.32 -7.02 11.72
CA ILE A 212 -6.65 -6.70 10.31
C ILE A 212 -7.21 -7.91 9.56
N PRO A 213 -6.68 -9.15 9.70
CA PRO A 213 -7.23 -10.31 9.01
C PRO A 213 -8.71 -10.57 9.34
N GLU A 214 -9.13 -10.34 10.60
CA GLU A 214 -10.53 -10.47 11.00
C GLU A 214 -11.40 -9.37 10.35
N VAL A 215 -10.89 -8.14 10.31
CA VAL A 215 -11.56 -7.01 9.67
C VAL A 215 -11.75 -7.27 8.17
N ASP A 216 -10.70 -7.71 7.47
CA ASP A 216 -10.74 -8.04 6.05
C ASP A 216 -11.75 -9.17 5.77
N ARG A 217 -11.71 -10.26 6.54
CA ARG A 217 -12.67 -11.37 6.42
C ARG A 217 -14.11 -10.94 6.68
N SER A 218 -14.32 -9.91 7.51
CA SER A 218 -15.65 -9.40 7.83
C SER A 218 -16.28 -8.59 6.72
N ALA A 219 -15.53 -8.20 5.70
CA ALA A 219 -16.00 -7.38 4.58
C ALA A 219 -16.33 -8.21 3.33
N HIS A 220 -17.05 -7.59 2.39
CA HIS A 220 -17.36 -8.14 1.08
C HIS A 220 -16.48 -7.56 -0.02
N LEU A 221 -15.94 -6.35 0.20
CA LEU A 221 -15.15 -5.58 -0.75
C LEU A 221 -14.21 -4.65 -0.01
N LEU A 222 -12.94 -4.58 -0.40
CA LEU A 222 -12.05 -3.48 -0.05
C LEU A 222 -12.14 -2.40 -1.15
N TYR A 223 -12.41 -1.16 -0.76
CA TYR A 223 -12.13 0.00 -1.58
C TYR A 223 -10.74 0.54 -1.25
N SER A 224 -9.84 0.58 -2.24
CA SER A 224 -8.50 1.17 -2.07
C SER A 224 -8.54 2.65 -2.46
N ALA A 225 -8.30 3.52 -1.48
CA ALA A 225 -8.44 4.97 -1.61
C ALA A 225 -7.14 5.71 -1.92
N ASP A 226 -5.99 5.05 -1.80
CA ASP A 226 -4.68 5.70 -1.98
C ASP A 226 -4.39 5.92 -3.46
N ILE A 227 -4.36 7.19 -3.86
CA ILE A 227 -4.02 7.61 -5.23
C ILE A 227 -2.50 7.56 -5.37
N HIS A 228 -2.02 6.87 -6.41
CA HIS A 228 -0.60 6.68 -6.69
C HIS A 228 0.17 5.90 -5.62
N ALA A 229 -0.52 4.95 -4.95
CA ALA A 229 0.13 4.00 -4.07
C ALA A 229 1.19 3.17 -4.81
N ALA A 230 2.39 3.09 -4.22
CA ALA A 230 3.47 2.30 -4.81
C ALA A 230 3.29 0.79 -4.62
N CYS A 231 2.73 0.37 -3.50
CA CYS A 231 2.33 -1.00 -3.16
C CYS A 231 1.58 -0.97 -1.81
N PRO A 232 0.26 -0.69 -1.81
CA PRO A 232 -0.49 -0.52 -0.58
C PRO A 232 -0.64 -1.85 0.16
N ASN A 233 -0.23 -1.87 1.44
CA ASN A 233 -0.33 -3.07 2.27
C ASN A 233 -1.78 -3.50 2.47
N SER A 234 -2.73 -2.56 2.59
CA SER A 234 -4.15 -2.85 2.73
C SER A 234 -4.68 -3.72 1.59
N VAL A 235 -4.23 -3.46 0.36
CA VAL A 235 -4.59 -4.28 -0.81
C VAL A 235 -3.94 -5.66 -0.75
N VAL A 236 -2.64 -5.72 -0.44
CA VAL A 236 -1.91 -6.99 -0.31
C VAL A 236 -2.51 -7.89 0.76
N GLU A 237 -2.87 -7.31 1.91
CA GLU A 237 -3.47 -7.97 3.07
C GLU A 237 -4.91 -8.43 2.77
N ALA A 238 -5.72 -7.58 2.15
CA ALA A 238 -7.07 -7.94 1.71
C ALA A 238 -7.09 -9.12 0.72
N LEU A 239 -6.26 -9.06 -0.32
CA LEU A 239 -6.13 -10.16 -1.29
C LEU A 239 -5.77 -11.47 -0.60
N ALA A 240 -4.84 -11.44 0.36
CA ALA A 240 -4.46 -12.63 1.13
C ALA A 240 -5.60 -13.20 1.97
N CYS A 241 -6.48 -12.34 2.50
CA CYS A 241 -7.72 -12.75 3.20
C CYS A 241 -8.85 -13.17 2.24
N GLY A 242 -8.60 -13.23 0.93
CA GLY A 242 -9.61 -13.51 -0.07
C GLY A 242 -10.66 -12.40 -0.15
N LEU A 243 -10.32 -11.17 0.19
CA LEU A 243 -11.20 -10.01 0.05
C LEU A 243 -10.92 -9.34 -1.30
N PRO A 244 -11.88 -9.32 -2.23
CA PRO A 244 -11.69 -8.66 -3.51
C PRO A 244 -11.60 -7.14 -3.37
N VAL A 245 -10.91 -6.51 -4.33
CA VAL A 245 -10.60 -5.08 -4.30
C VAL A 245 -11.31 -4.34 -5.43
N ALA A 246 -11.92 -3.21 -5.12
CA ALA A 246 -12.32 -2.21 -6.12
C ALA A 246 -11.46 -0.96 -5.97
N ALA A 247 -10.94 -0.45 -7.08
CA ALA A 247 -10.13 0.74 -7.07
C ALA A 247 -10.10 1.41 -8.46
N PHE A 248 -9.61 2.63 -8.48
CA PHE A 248 -9.25 3.30 -9.72
C PHE A 248 -7.89 2.82 -10.24
N ASP A 249 -7.69 2.90 -11.54
CA ASP A 249 -6.42 2.63 -12.20
C ASP A 249 -5.43 3.76 -11.92
N THR A 250 -4.89 3.73 -10.71
CA THR A 250 -3.87 4.67 -10.22
C THR A 250 -2.80 3.94 -9.42
N GLY A 251 -1.58 4.43 -9.46
CA GLY A 251 -0.50 3.77 -8.73
C GLY A 251 -0.24 2.35 -9.24
N ALA A 252 0.07 1.45 -8.32
CA ALA A 252 0.35 0.05 -8.61
C ALA A 252 -0.91 -0.85 -8.55
N LEU A 253 -2.12 -0.28 -8.53
CA LEU A 253 -3.33 -1.07 -8.27
C LEU A 253 -3.62 -2.05 -9.41
N SER A 254 -3.42 -1.66 -10.67
CA SER A 254 -3.54 -2.56 -11.84
C SER A 254 -2.48 -3.67 -11.89
N GLU A 255 -1.32 -3.45 -11.25
CA GLU A 255 -0.29 -4.49 -11.11
C GLU A 255 -0.64 -5.51 -10.02
N LEU A 256 -1.27 -5.07 -8.93
CA LEU A 256 -1.58 -5.91 -7.77
C LEU A 256 -2.90 -6.66 -7.95
N VAL A 257 -3.93 -5.98 -8.45
CA VAL A 257 -5.29 -6.51 -8.62
C VAL A 257 -5.47 -6.93 -10.07
N THR A 258 -5.09 -8.15 -10.37
CA THR A 258 -5.16 -8.72 -11.74
C THR A 258 -6.25 -9.78 -11.83
N GLN A 259 -6.73 -10.05 -13.05
CA GLN A 259 -7.76 -11.03 -13.31
C GLN A 259 -9.02 -10.77 -12.46
N ASP A 260 -9.56 -11.82 -11.84
CA ASP A 260 -10.75 -11.75 -10.98
C ASP A 260 -10.43 -11.50 -9.48
N ALA A 261 -9.22 -10.98 -9.17
CA ALA A 261 -8.90 -10.58 -7.79
C ALA A 261 -9.63 -9.32 -7.33
N GLY A 262 -10.30 -8.64 -8.26
CA GLY A 262 -11.07 -7.43 -8.03
C GLY A 262 -11.38 -6.71 -9.35
N LYS A 263 -11.74 -5.43 -9.24
CA LYS A 263 -12.02 -4.58 -10.39
C LYS A 263 -11.25 -3.27 -10.29
N ILE A 264 -10.50 -2.97 -11.33
CA ILE A 264 -9.80 -1.71 -11.52
C ILE A 264 -10.47 -0.97 -12.65
N VAL A 265 -10.91 0.26 -12.41
CA VAL A 265 -11.62 1.08 -13.38
C VAL A 265 -10.82 2.37 -13.70
N PRO A 266 -10.96 2.94 -14.89
CA PRO A 266 -10.35 4.22 -15.20
C PRO A 266 -10.75 5.30 -14.18
N TYR A 267 -9.83 6.20 -13.85
CA TYR A 267 -10.08 7.27 -12.88
C TYR A 267 -11.15 8.27 -13.36
N GLY A 268 -11.23 8.48 -14.67
CA GLY A 268 -12.20 9.38 -15.30
C GLY A 268 -11.71 10.81 -15.50
N GLY A 269 -10.67 11.22 -14.79
CA GLY A 269 -9.98 12.50 -14.90
C GLY A 269 -8.47 12.33 -14.76
N ASP A 270 -7.75 13.42 -14.50
CA ASP A 270 -6.32 13.37 -14.21
C ASP A 270 -6.08 13.18 -12.70
N PRO A 271 -5.66 11.97 -12.24
CA PRO A 271 -5.42 11.71 -10.83
C PRO A 271 -4.23 12.51 -10.26
N TRP A 272 -3.28 12.93 -11.10
CA TRP A 272 -2.17 13.78 -10.68
C TRP A 272 -2.60 15.20 -10.35
N ARG A 273 -3.77 15.63 -10.83
CA ARG A 273 -4.39 16.92 -10.52
C ARG A 273 -5.46 16.82 -9.46
N LEU A 274 -5.79 15.60 -9.03
CA LEU A 274 -6.92 15.29 -8.15
C LEU A 274 -8.26 15.75 -8.76
N ASP A 275 -8.42 15.57 -10.08
CA ASP A 275 -9.70 15.78 -10.73
C ASP A 275 -10.76 14.84 -10.12
N PRO A 276 -12.06 15.17 -10.20
CA PRO A 276 -13.11 14.29 -9.70
C PRO A 276 -13.06 12.91 -10.38
N PRO A 277 -13.09 11.79 -9.60
CA PRO A 277 -13.07 10.45 -10.15
C PRO A 277 -14.44 10.01 -10.70
N ASP A 278 -14.43 9.02 -11.60
CA ASP A 278 -15.65 8.37 -12.10
C ASP A 278 -16.23 7.37 -11.09
N LEU A 279 -17.03 7.90 -10.17
CA LEU A 279 -17.68 7.09 -9.15
C LEU A 279 -18.77 6.16 -9.68
N GLU A 280 -19.36 6.46 -10.84
CA GLU A 280 -20.40 5.62 -11.44
C GLU A 280 -19.78 4.31 -11.97
N SER A 281 -18.67 4.40 -12.69
CA SER A 281 -17.93 3.22 -13.15
C SER A 281 -17.43 2.39 -11.98
N LEU A 282 -16.90 3.04 -10.91
CA LEU A 282 -16.44 2.33 -9.73
C LEU A 282 -17.59 1.65 -8.97
N ALA A 283 -18.75 2.30 -8.84
CA ALA A 283 -19.93 1.72 -8.20
C ALA A 283 -20.46 0.50 -8.97
N SER A 284 -20.54 0.59 -10.29
CA SER A 284 -20.94 -0.52 -11.14
C SER A 284 -20.02 -1.73 -10.98
N ALA A 285 -18.70 -1.51 -11.05
CA ALA A 285 -17.69 -2.55 -10.86
C ALA A 285 -17.75 -3.17 -9.45
N SER A 286 -17.96 -2.33 -8.43
CA SER A 286 -18.12 -2.78 -7.04
C SER A 286 -19.35 -3.66 -6.85
N LEU A 287 -20.47 -3.30 -7.48
CA LEU A 287 -21.71 -4.10 -7.44
C LEU A 287 -21.54 -5.46 -8.11
N GLU A 288 -20.79 -5.55 -9.21
CA GLU A 288 -20.44 -6.83 -9.84
C GLU A 288 -19.66 -7.72 -8.86
N ILE A 289 -18.63 -7.19 -8.19
CA ILE A 289 -17.90 -7.93 -7.17
C ILE A 289 -18.83 -8.43 -6.05
N LEU A 290 -19.75 -7.60 -5.57
CA LEU A 290 -20.66 -7.97 -4.49
C LEU A 290 -21.61 -9.10 -4.86
N VAL A 291 -22.02 -9.16 -6.11
CA VAL A 291 -22.94 -10.20 -6.61
C VAL A 291 -22.21 -11.52 -6.88
N GLU A 292 -20.97 -11.45 -7.35
CA GLU A 292 -20.18 -12.59 -7.79
C GLU A 292 -19.08 -12.98 -6.79
N GLN A 293 -19.36 -12.92 -5.47
CA GLN A 293 -18.38 -13.21 -4.41
C GLN A 293 -17.66 -14.56 -4.58
N ASP A 294 -18.37 -15.59 -5.06
CA ASP A 294 -17.83 -16.94 -5.25
C ASP A 294 -16.76 -16.98 -6.37
N ARG A 295 -16.80 -16.03 -7.30
CA ARG A 295 -15.79 -15.86 -8.34
C ARG A 295 -14.58 -15.06 -7.83
N PHE A 296 -14.85 -13.90 -7.22
CA PHE A 296 -13.81 -12.93 -6.87
C PHE A 296 -12.98 -13.32 -5.65
N ARG A 297 -13.59 -13.90 -4.61
CA ARG A 297 -12.88 -14.23 -3.37
C ARG A 297 -11.77 -15.28 -3.55
N PRO A 298 -12.01 -16.43 -4.23
CA PRO A 298 -10.94 -17.39 -4.49
C PRO A 298 -9.83 -16.80 -5.37
N ALA A 299 -10.19 -15.97 -6.36
CA ALA A 299 -9.23 -15.33 -7.25
C ALA A 299 -8.35 -14.31 -6.51
N ALA A 300 -8.92 -13.54 -5.58
CA ALA A 300 -8.16 -12.64 -4.71
C ALA A 300 -7.10 -13.41 -3.89
N ARG A 301 -7.49 -14.52 -3.26
CA ARG A 301 -6.58 -15.39 -2.52
C ARG A 301 -5.49 -15.98 -3.43
N ALA A 302 -5.86 -16.55 -4.56
CA ALA A 302 -4.93 -17.13 -5.52
C ALA A 302 -3.89 -16.10 -6.01
N ARG A 303 -4.31 -14.84 -6.23
CA ARG A 303 -3.40 -13.75 -6.58
C ARG A 303 -2.35 -13.50 -5.51
N ALA A 304 -2.76 -13.46 -4.24
CA ALA A 304 -1.84 -13.24 -3.13
C ALA A 304 -0.84 -14.42 -2.99
N GLU A 305 -1.31 -15.66 -3.09
CA GLU A 305 -0.47 -16.87 -3.04
C GLU A 305 0.57 -16.91 -4.17
N ALA A 306 0.15 -16.53 -5.37
CA ALA A 306 1.04 -16.56 -6.52
C ALA A 306 2.18 -15.53 -6.45
N THR A 307 1.98 -14.37 -5.83
CA THR A 307 2.92 -13.24 -6.01
C THR A 307 3.22 -12.40 -4.77
N LEU A 308 2.39 -12.43 -3.73
CA LEU A 308 2.46 -11.49 -2.62
C LEU A 308 2.84 -12.14 -1.28
N GLY A 309 3.26 -13.41 -1.29
CA GLY A 309 3.72 -14.12 -0.09
C GLY A 309 4.98 -13.48 0.51
N LEU A 310 5.04 -13.45 1.85
CA LEU A 310 6.17 -12.89 2.60
C LEU A 310 7.48 -13.61 2.28
N ASP A 311 7.47 -14.92 2.23
CA ASP A 311 8.68 -15.72 1.92
C ASP A 311 9.26 -15.37 0.56
N ARG A 312 8.40 -15.24 -0.46
CA ARG A 312 8.81 -14.82 -1.80
C ARG A 312 9.47 -13.44 -1.79
N MET A 313 8.91 -12.49 -1.04
CA MET A 313 9.51 -11.17 -0.87
C MET A 313 10.88 -11.28 -0.20
N VAL A 314 11.00 -12.05 0.88
CA VAL A 314 12.25 -12.22 1.64
C VAL A 314 13.33 -12.85 0.76
N GLU A 315 13.00 -13.89 0.00
CA GLU A 315 13.93 -14.55 -0.93
C GLU A 315 14.43 -13.60 -2.02
N ALA A 316 13.52 -12.81 -2.62
CA ALA A 316 13.90 -11.82 -3.62
C ALA A 316 14.81 -10.73 -3.03
N TYR A 317 14.56 -10.28 -1.79
CA TYR A 317 15.48 -9.37 -1.11
C TYR A 317 16.81 -10.01 -0.76
N LEU A 318 16.82 -11.27 -0.34
CA LEU A 318 18.05 -12.01 -0.02
C LEU A 318 18.96 -12.12 -1.25
N GLU A 319 18.40 -12.44 -2.41
CA GLU A 319 19.16 -12.51 -3.67
C GLU A 319 19.78 -11.14 -4.04
N VAL A 320 19.06 -10.05 -3.84
CA VAL A 320 19.58 -8.71 -4.12
C VAL A 320 20.64 -8.30 -3.11
N LEU A 321 20.44 -8.60 -1.82
CA LEU A 321 21.34 -8.24 -0.73
C LEU A 321 22.62 -9.08 -0.75
N LEU A 322 22.50 -10.40 -0.86
CA LEU A 322 23.57 -11.38 -0.69
C LEU A 322 23.53 -12.43 -1.83
N PRO A 323 23.83 -12.02 -3.08
CA PRO A 323 23.75 -12.95 -4.21
C PRO A 323 24.65 -14.16 -3.98
N GLY A 324 24.11 -15.36 -4.28
CA GLY A 324 24.78 -16.64 -4.12
C GLY A 324 24.71 -17.27 -2.72
N ARG A 325 23.87 -16.74 -1.83
CA ARG A 325 23.53 -17.38 -0.54
C ARG A 325 22.15 -18.06 -0.52
N VAL A 326 21.47 -18.12 -1.68
CA VAL A 326 20.21 -18.87 -1.85
C VAL A 326 20.52 -20.28 -2.33
#